data_3ce54071042173e78a3a5d34f772b520
#
_entry.id   3ce54071042173e78a3a5d34f772b520
#
_cell.length_a   1.000
_cell.length_b   1.000
_cell.length_c   1.000
_cell.angle_alpha   90.00
_cell.angle_beta   90.00
_cell.angle_gamma   90.00
#
_symmetry.space_group_name_H-M   'P 1'
#
loop_
_entity.id
_entity.type
_entity.pdbx_description
1 polymer ?
#
loop_
_entity_poly.entity_id
_entity_poly.type
_entity_poly.pdbx_seq_one_letter_code
_entity_poly.pdbx_strand_id
1 'polypeptide(L)' 'MFKRKFVLNIVKYFVSNTPHSYAEYSKIFNALRPDSLGVIRPYDSLQTNQYRNYFIEEDEYLESEDGIKFVVCNQWGLI' A
#
# COMPACT_ATOMS: atom_id res chain seq x y z
N MET A 1 -7.68 -15.68 2.39
CA MET A 1 -7.90 -14.52 3.13
C MET A 1 -6.63 -14.00 3.69
N PHE A 2 -5.85 -14.86 4.13
CA PHE A 2 -4.65 -14.45 4.77
C PHE A 2 -3.64 -13.91 3.81
N LYS A 3 -3.73 -14.27 2.54
CA LYS A 3 -2.79 -13.78 1.55
C LYS A 3 -2.80 -12.27 1.41
N ARG A 4 -3.97 -11.67 1.53
CA ARG A 4 -4.06 -10.22 1.44
C ARG A 4 -3.29 -9.56 2.56
N LYS A 5 -3.55 -10.03 3.78
CA LYS A 5 -2.87 -9.47 4.95
C LYS A 5 -1.39 -9.77 4.93
N PHE A 6 -1.01 -10.86 4.29
CA PHE A 6 0.40 -11.20 4.17
C PHE A 6 1.15 -10.09 3.43
N VAL A 7 0.59 -9.63 2.31
CA VAL A 7 1.22 -8.54 1.56
C VAL A 7 1.26 -7.26 2.39
N LEU A 8 0.16 -6.94 3.07
CA LEU A 8 0.12 -5.78 3.93
C LEU A 8 1.21 -5.85 4.99
N ASN A 9 1.37 -7.00 5.62
CA ASN A 9 2.36 -7.17 6.68
C ASN A 9 3.78 -7.04 6.15
N ILE A 10 4.04 -7.53 4.95
CA ILE A 10 5.36 -7.38 4.35
C ILE A 10 5.66 -5.90 4.10
N VAL A 11 4.70 -5.16 3.57
CA VAL A 11 4.90 -3.75 3.31
C VAL A 11 5.11 -2.98 4.62
N LYS A 12 4.31 -3.30 5.65
CA LYS A 12 4.47 -2.67 6.96
C LYS A 12 5.85 -2.92 7.52
N TYR A 13 6.33 -4.14 7.40
CA TYR A 13 7.64 -4.49 7.93
C TYR A 13 8.74 -3.69 7.22
N PHE A 14 8.64 -3.61 5.90
CA PHE A 14 9.64 -2.88 5.14
C PHE A 14 9.61 -1.40 5.50
N VAL A 15 8.45 -0.82 5.59
CA VAL A 15 8.30 0.59 5.93
C VAL A 15 8.85 0.89 7.33
N SER A 16 8.59 0.00 8.28
CA SER A 16 9.08 0.18 9.64
C SER A 16 10.58 0.14 9.74
N ASN A 17 11.21 -0.64 8.88
CA ASN A 17 12.65 -0.86 8.98
C ASN A 17 13.47 -0.05 8.00
N THR A 18 12.82 0.61 7.05
CA THR A 18 13.54 1.32 5.99
C THR A 18 12.82 2.62 5.68
N PRO A 19 13.01 3.66 6.50
CA PRO A 19 12.27 4.92 6.28
C PRO A 19 12.65 5.57 4.96
N HIS A 20 11.64 5.88 4.17
CA HIS A 20 11.81 6.55 2.88
C HIS A 20 10.64 7.48 2.64
N SER A 21 10.77 8.35 1.65
CA SER A 21 9.66 9.16 1.20
C SER A 21 8.63 8.30 0.49
N TYR A 22 7.41 8.79 0.35
CA TYR A 22 6.39 8.05 -0.39
C TYR A 22 6.85 7.79 -1.83
N ALA A 23 7.50 8.77 -2.46
CA ALA A 23 7.94 8.61 -3.84
C ALA A 23 8.88 7.42 -3.98
N GLU A 24 9.75 7.22 -3.01
CA GLU A 24 10.67 6.08 -3.05
C GLU A 24 9.97 4.77 -2.80
N TYR A 25 9.03 4.73 -1.86
CA TYR A 25 8.25 3.52 -1.65
C TYR A 25 7.45 3.18 -2.91
N SER A 26 6.86 4.17 -3.53
CA SER A 26 6.10 3.96 -4.74
C SER A 26 6.97 3.36 -5.85
N LYS A 27 8.17 3.89 -5.99
CA LYS A 27 9.09 3.41 -7.01
C LYS A 27 9.45 1.94 -6.77
N ILE A 28 9.68 1.58 -5.52
CA ILE A 28 10.07 0.22 -5.18
C ILE A 28 8.90 -0.74 -5.33
N PHE A 29 7.78 -0.41 -4.70
CA PHE A 29 6.66 -1.36 -4.63
C PHE A 29 5.85 -1.42 -5.90
N ASN A 30 5.57 -0.28 -6.51
CA ASN A 30 4.70 -0.29 -7.68
C ASN A 30 5.39 -0.82 -8.91
N ALA A 31 6.72 -0.90 -8.89
CA ALA A 31 7.43 -1.57 -9.97
C ALA A 31 7.15 -3.08 -9.99
N LEU A 32 6.75 -3.64 -8.85
CA LEU A 32 6.43 -5.06 -8.76
C LEU A 32 5.06 -5.38 -9.35
N ARG A 33 4.23 -4.36 -9.50
CA ARG A 33 2.90 -4.55 -10.05
C ARG A 33 2.53 -3.32 -10.87
N PRO A 34 2.91 -3.28 -12.14
CA PRO A 34 2.78 -2.07 -12.96
C PRO A 34 1.40 -1.86 -13.56
N ASP A 35 0.37 -2.50 -13.04
CA ASP A 35 -0.98 -2.25 -13.54
C ASP A 35 -1.58 -1.02 -12.85
N SER A 36 -2.83 -0.73 -13.13
CA SER A 36 -3.48 0.47 -12.64
C SER A 36 -3.68 0.48 -11.14
N LEU A 37 -3.68 -0.69 -10.49
CA LEU A 37 -3.86 -0.74 -9.04
C LEU A 37 -2.57 -0.49 -8.28
N GLY A 38 -1.44 -0.98 -8.81
CA GLY A 38 -0.17 -0.87 -8.13
C GLY A 38 -0.16 -1.65 -6.83
N VAL A 39 0.86 -1.41 -6.01
CA VAL A 39 0.96 -2.01 -4.69
C VAL A 39 0.51 -1.02 -3.62
N ILE A 40 0.92 0.23 -3.73
CA ILE A 40 0.53 1.26 -2.76
C ILE A 40 -0.02 2.47 -3.50
N ARG A 41 -0.79 3.28 -2.76
CA ARG A 41 -1.37 4.49 -3.33
C ARG A 41 -1.60 5.49 -2.21
N PRO A 42 -1.44 6.79 -2.46
CA PRO A 42 -1.72 7.78 -1.41
C PRO A 42 -3.19 7.72 -1.02
N TYR A 43 -3.45 7.76 0.28
CA TYR A 43 -4.81 7.68 0.79
C TYR A 43 -5.68 8.77 0.19
N ASP A 44 -5.17 9.99 0.13
CA ASP A 44 -5.94 11.13 -0.32
C ASP A 44 -6.25 11.09 -1.81
N SER A 45 -5.60 10.23 -2.56
CA SER A 45 -5.86 10.11 -4.00
C SER A 45 -6.97 9.12 -4.32
N LEU A 46 -7.51 8.42 -3.32
CA LEU A 46 -8.52 7.40 -3.57
C LEU A 46 -9.87 8.02 -3.86
N GLN A 47 -10.53 7.48 -4.86
CA GLN A 47 -11.92 7.81 -5.13
C GLN A 47 -12.81 6.88 -4.31
N THR A 48 -14.06 7.28 -4.09
CA THR A 48 -14.98 6.49 -3.29
C THR A 48 -15.08 5.05 -3.76
N ASN A 49 -15.10 4.84 -5.07
CA ASN A 49 -15.25 3.49 -5.60
C ASN A 49 -13.97 2.67 -5.55
N GLN A 50 -12.87 3.25 -5.10
CA GLN A 50 -11.61 2.54 -5.00
C GLN A 50 -11.34 2.02 -3.60
N TYR A 51 -12.09 2.48 -2.61
CA TYR A 51 -11.81 2.11 -1.22
C TYR A 51 -11.79 0.60 -1.02
N ARG A 52 -12.66 -0.13 -1.69
CA ARG A 52 -12.72 -1.57 -1.50
C ARG A 52 -11.52 -2.32 -2.05
N ASN A 53 -10.69 -1.64 -2.83
CA ASN A 53 -9.51 -2.26 -3.42
C ASN A 53 -8.27 -2.11 -2.56
N TYR A 54 -8.39 -1.45 -1.42
CA TYR A 54 -7.24 -1.14 -0.59
C TYR A 54 -7.54 -1.39 0.87
N PHE A 55 -6.49 -1.64 1.65
CA PHE A 55 -6.61 -1.77 3.10
C PHE A 55 -6.70 -0.35 3.68
N ILE A 56 -7.89 0.06 4.08
CA ILE A 56 -8.14 1.44 4.51
C ILE A 56 -8.54 1.56 5.96
N GLU A 57 -8.57 0.46 6.73
CA GLU A 57 -8.93 0.51 8.13
C GLU A 57 -7.89 1.29 8.92
N GLU A 58 -8.29 1.76 10.08
CA GLU A 58 -7.47 2.67 10.87
C GLU A 58 -6.08 2.13 11.14
N ASP A 59 -5.95 0.84 11.35
CA ASP A 59 -4.66 0.23 11.65
C ASP A 59 -3.98 -0.33 10.42
N GLU A 60 -4.51 -0.08 9.23
CA GLU A 60 -3.97 -0.67 8.02
C GLU A 60 -3.24 0.31 7.13
N TYR A 61 -3.47 1.60 7.31
CA TYR A 61 -2.74 2.55 6.47
C TYR A 61 -1.37 2.86 7.08
N LEU A 62 -0.51 3.41 6.26
CA LEU A 62 0.87 3.67 6.61
C LEU A 62 1.20 5.13 6.35
N GLU A 63 2.34 5.56 6.87
CA GLU A 63 2.79 6.92 6.65
C GLU A 63 4.27 6.89 6.31
N SER A 64 4.65 7.62 5.26
CA SER A 64 6.03 7.69 4.83
C SER A 64 6.81 8.67 5.71
N GLU A 65 8.12 8.69 5.51
CA GLU A 65 8.98 9.58 6.27
C GLU A 65 8.63 11.05 6.03
N ASP A 66 8.14 11.37 4.85
CA ASP A 66 7.74 12.74 4.52
C ASP A 66 6.28 13.03 4.88
N GLY A 67 5.64 12.17 5.65
CA GLY A 67 4.31 12.45 6.19
C GLY A 67 3.15 12.14 5.28
N ILE A 68 3.37 11.40 4.21
CA ILE A 68 2.29 11.05 3.29
C ILE A 68 1.64 9.76 3.72
N LYS A 69 0.33 9.81 3.99
CA LYS A 69 -0.44 8.62 4.35
C LYS A 69 -0.75 7.82 3.09
N PHE A 70 -0.52 6.53 3.14
CA PHE A 70 -0.77 5.67 1.98
C PHE A 70 -1.33 4.32 2.41
N VAL A 71 -1.89 3.61 1.43
CA VAL A 71 -2.58 2.34 1.67
C VAL A 71 -2.03 1.28 0.74
N VAL A 72 -2.26 0.03 1.11
CA VAL A 72 -1.78 -1.12 0.34
C VAL A 72 -2.97 -1.76 -0.37
N CYS A 73 -2.76 -2.15 -1.62
CA CYS A 73 -3.79 -2.83 -2.40
C CYS A 73 -4.15 -4.17 -1.78
N ASN A 74 -5.43 -4.51 -1.80
CA ASN A 74 -5.88 -5.78 -1.24
C ASN A 74 -6.32 -6.79 -2.30
N GLN A 75 -6.02 -6.54 -3.56
CA GLN A 75 -6.45 -7.39 -4.67
C GLN A 75 -5.37 -8.38 -5.07
N TRP A 76 -5.12 -9.35 -4.20
CA TRP A 76 -4.04 -10.31 -4.40
C TRP A 76 -4.50 -11.75 -4.49
N GLY A 77 -5.77 -11.97 -4.56
CA GLY A 77 -6.32 -13.27 -4.25
C GLY A 77 -6.27 -14.33 -5.31
N LEU A 78 -5.88 -14.01 -6.48
CA LEU A 78 -6.04 -14.94 -7.57
C LEU A 78 -4.84 -15.78 -7.90
N ILE A 79 -3.91 -15.81 -7.07
CA ILE A 79 -2.69 -16.53 -7.41
C ILE A 79 -2.75 -18.00 -7.01
#